data_7f4f5812298837275d0fed1b7982a7af
#
_entry.id   7f4f5812298837275d0fed1b7982a7af
#
_cell.length_a   1.000
_cell.length_b   1.000
_cell.length_c   1.000
_cell.angle_alpha   90.00
_cell.angle_beta   90.00
_cell.angle_gamma   90.00
#
_symmetry.space_group_name_H-M   'P 1'
#
loop_
_entity.id
_entity.type
_entity.pdbx_description
1 polymer ?
#
loop_
_entity_poly.entity_id
_entity_poly.type
_entity_poly.pdbx_seq_one_letter_code
_entity_poly.pdbx_strand_id
1 'polypeptide(L)'
;MSYRFSLAYLTVMDATPPEAVQIAAACGYDHVGLRLLPAGNESPFPLLSDARLLRETRAVLQDTGVTVADIEIVRIGAQFDPQRYLPLLERGAELGARHVLVAGDDDNLDRCAGHFARFCELAVQYRLTADLEPMPWTGVKNVRDALQVIETAGSGNGYILIDALHFDRSDSTLEQVAAIAPGRINYVQFCDAPHIDNPTLEQLIFTARDERMLPGAGEIDLKGLLQAIPADTVLSIEVPRKAEARHLSAQQRAQQGLEALKRLIG
;
A
#
# COMPACT_ATOMS: atom_id res chain seq x y z
N MET A 1 2.80 20.78 -11.49
CA MET A 1 3.47 19.50 -11.18
C MET A 1 2.57 18.38 -11.67
N SER A 2 3.11 17.33 -12.26
CA SER A 2 2.29 16.19 -12.70
C SER A 2 2.48 15.05 -11.71
N TYR A 3 1.46 14.76 -10.90
CA TYR A 3 1.46 13.59 -10.03
C TYR A 3 1.37 12.31 -10.85
N ARG A 4 1.92 11.22 -10.33
CA ARG A 4 1.72 9.86 -10.83
C ARG A 4 0.76 9.13 -9.89
N PHE A 5 -0.13 8.31 -10.47
CA PHE A 5 -1.20 7.66 -9.74
C PHE A 5 -1.05 6.14 -9.78
N SER A 6 -1.25 5.49 -8.64
CA SER A 6 -1.31 4.02 -8.53
C SER A 6 -2.71 3.58 -8.13
N LEU A 7 -3.18 2.49 -8.72
CA LEU A 7 -4.42 1.81 -8.33
C LEU A 7 -4.06 0.69 -7.34
N ALA A 8 -4.35 0.90 -6.05
CA ALA A 8 -4.11 -0.10 -5.02
C ALA A 8 -5.05 -1.30 -5.12
N TYR A 9 -4.56 -2.47 -4.70
CA TYR A 9 -5.29 -3.74 -4.78
C TYR A 9 -6.69 -3.67 -4.16
N LEU A 10 -6.83 -3.13 -2.95
CA LEU A 10 -8.11 -3.13 -2.22
C LEU A 10 -9.23 -2.36 -2.94
N THR A 11 -8.90 -1.40 -3.81
CA THR A 11 -9.90 -0.65 -4.59
C THR A 11 -10.65 -1.55 -5.58
N VAL A 12 -9.97 -2.56 -6.11
CA VAL A 12 -10.46 -3.46 -7.16
C VAL A 12 -10.18 -4.93 -6.82
N MET A 13 -10.28 -5.31 -5.54
CA MET A 13 -9.90 -6.64 -5.03
C MET A 13 -10.65 -7.81 -5.67
N ASP A 14 -11.78 -7.56 -6.30
CA ASP A 14 -12.62 -8.51 -7.06
C ASP A 14 -12.18 -8.68 -8.53
N ALA A 15 -11.29 -7.81 -9.03
CA ALA A 15 -10.71 -7.96 -10.37
C ALA A 15 -9.49 -8.88 -10.33
N THR A 16 -9.37 -9.75 -11.35
CA THR A 16 -8.13 -10.54 -11.54
C THR A 16 -6.93 -9.62 -11.81
N PRO A 17 -5.69 -10.05 -11.56
CA PRO A 17 -4.52 -9.21 -11.83
C PRO A 17 -4.44 -8.63 -13.26
N PRO A 18 -4.67 -9.38 -14.35
CA PRO A 18 -4.72 -8.78 -15.68
C PRO A 18 -5.88 -7.79 -15.86
N GLU A 19 -7.07 -8.04 -15.26
CA GLU A 19 -8.18 -7.08 -15.28
C GLU A 19 -7.84 -5.80 -14.49
N ALA A 20 -7.19 -5.91 -13.33
CA ALA A 20 -6.76 -4.75 -12.55
C ALA A 20 -5.79 -3.86 -13.35
N VAL A 21 -4.86 -4.45 -14.10
CA VAL A 21 -3.96 -3.71 -15.01
C VAL A 21 -4.74 -3.03 -16.15
N GLN A 22 -5.70 -3.73 -16.76
CA GLN A 22 -6.57 -3.16 -17.81
C GLN A 22 -7.40 -1.99 -17.28
N ILE A 23 -7.97 -2.13 -16.07
CA ILE A 23 -8.72 -1.08 -15.40
C ILE A 23 -7.82 0.13 -15.11
N ALA A 24 -6.62 -0.10 -14.58
CA ALA A 24 -5.65 0.97 -14.34
C ALA A 24 -5.36 1.76 -15.62
N ALA A 25 -5.06 1.07 -16.72
CA ALA A 25 -4.84 1.69 -18.02
C ALA A 25 -6.06 2.48 -18.53
N ALA A 26 -7.25 1.86 -18.49
CA ALA A 26 -8.48 2.47 -18.98
C ALA A 26 -8.89 3.72 -18.18
N CYS A 27 -8.58 3.78 -16.88
CA CYS A 27 -8.87 4.92 -16.01
C CYS A 27 -7.78 6.01 -16.06
N GLY A 28 -6.58 5.70 -16.58
CA GLY A 28 -5.46 6.66 -16.67
C GLY A 28 -4.60 6.68 -15.40
N TYR A 29 -4.43 5.54 -14.75
CA TYR A 29 -3.40 5.31 -13.74
C TYR A 29 -2.06 4.98 -14.41
N ASP A 30 -0.96 5.38 -13.77
CA ASP A 30 0.39 5.06 -14.21
C ASP A 30 0.85 3.69 -13.69
N HIS A 31 0.33 3.31 -12.52
CA HIS A 31 0.77 2.15 -11.77
C HIS A 31 -0.40 1.35 -11.19
N VAL A 32 -0.11 0.11 -10.79
CA VAL A 32 -1.03 -0.77 -10.06
C VAL A 32 -0.31 -1.46 -8.91
N GLY A 33 -0.99 -1.65 -7.77
CA GLY A 33 -0.59 -2.52 -6.67
C GLY A 33 -1.18 -3.92 -6.84
N LEU A 34 -0.43 -4.98 -6.54
CA LEU A 34 -0.89 -6.37 -6.69
C LEU A 34 -0.70 -7.16 -5.39
N ARG A 35 -1.76 -7.80 -4.90
CA ARG A 35 -1.67 -8.68 -3.73
C ARG A 35 -1.27 -10.08 -4.12
N LEU A 36 -0.15 -10.55 -3.57
CA LEU A 36 0.41 -11.89 -3.80
C LEU A 36 0.22 -12.82 -2.60
N LEU A 37 0.18 -12.25 -1.39
CA LEU A 37 -0.05 -12.98 -0.14
C LEU A 37 -1.23 -12.37 0.63
N PRO A 38 -1.97 -13.19 1.41
CA PRO A 38 -3.11 -12.69 2.18
C PRO A 38 -2.66 -11.74 3.30
N ALA A 39 -3.45 -10.70 3.55
CA ALA A 39 -3.30 -9.82 4.73
C ALA A 39 -4.07 -10.36 5.96
N GLY A 40 -4.97 -11.28 5.75
CA GLY A 40 -5.82 -11.92 6.76
C GLY A 40 -6.30 -13.29 6.28
N ASN A 41 -7.61 -13.50 6.29
CA ASN A 41 -8.22 -14.78 5.89
C ASN A 41 -8.67 -14.81 4.43
N GLU A 42 -8.43 -13.75 3.67
CA GLU A 42 -8.75 -13.71 2.24
C GLU A 42 -7.81 -14.59 1.42
N SER A 43 -8.28 -15.03 0.27
CA SER A 43 -7.49 -15.78 -0.69
C SER A 43 -7.24 -14.89 -1.93
N PRO A 44 -6.09 -14.25 -2.04
CA PRO A 44 -5.75 -13.46 -3.23
C PRO A 44 -5.64 -14.35 -4.46
N PHE A 45 -5.71 -13.76 -5.64
CA PHE A 45 -5.49 -14.49 -6.89
C PHE A 45 -4.11 -15.17 -6.89
N PRO A 46 -3.98 -16.41 -7.39
CA PRO A 46 -2.81 -17.25 -7.17
C PRO A 46 -1.62 -16.90 -8.08
N LEU A 47 -1.20 -15.63 -8.11
CA LEU A 47 -0.06 -15.17 -8.92
C LEU A 47 1.26 -15.87 -8.57
N LEU A 48 1.41 -16.39 -7.36
CA LEU A 48 2.62 -17.14 -6.96
C LEU A 48 2.68 -18.53 -7.59
N SER A 49 1.54 -19.18 -7.82
CA SER A 49 1.49 -20.58 -8.24
C SER A 49 0.89 -20.80 -9.63
N ASP A 50 0.13 -19.85 -10.16
CA ASP A 50 -0.48 -19.96 -11.50
C ASP A 50 0.39 -19.29 -12.57
N ALA A 51 1.14 -20.11 -13.31
CA ALA A 51 1.98 -19.64 -14.40
C ALA A 51 1.20 -19.05 -15.59
N ARG A 52 -0.07 -19.47 -15.77
CA ARG A 52 -0.93 -18.89 -16.82
C ARG A 52 -1.33 -17.48 -16.44
N LEU A 53 -1.84 -17.29 -15.23
CA LEU A 53 -2.24 -15.98 -14.70
C LEU A 53 -1.08 -14.99 -14.75
N LEU A 54 0.14 -15.45 -14.39
CA LEU A 54 1.34 -14.62 -14.51
C LEU A 54 1.62 -14.17 -15.93
N ARG A 55 1.57 -15.11 -16.90
CA ARG A 55 1.82 -14.75 -18.32
C ARG A 55 0.78 -13.76 -18.84
N GLU A 56 -0.49 -13.97 -18.52
CA GLU A 56 -1.58 -13.07 -18.89
C GLU A 56 -1.37 -11.67 -18.28
N THR A 57 -1.04 -11.60 -16.99
CA THR A 57 -0.76 -10.32 -16.30
C THR A 57 0.42 -9.59 -16.96
N ARG A 58 1.52 -10.29 -17.21
CA ARG A 58 2.70 -9.69 -17.86
C ARG A 58 2.42 -9.20 -19.27
N ALA A 59 1.62 -9.92 -20.04
CA ALA A 59 1.22 -9.49 -21.38
C ALA A 59 0.44 -8.17 -21.33
N VAL A 60 -0.54 -8.07 -20.43
CA VAL A 60 -1.34 -6.85 -20.27
C VAL A 60 -0.49 -5.67 -19.76
N LEU A 61 0.44 -5.88 -18.82
CA LEU A 61 1.40 -4.84 -18.39
C LEU A 61 2.22 -4.33 -19.57
N GLN A 62 2.70 -5.23 -20.43
CA GLN A 62 3.48 -4.85 -21.63
C GLN A 62 2.65 -4.10 -22.66
N ASP A 63 1.41 -4.53 -22.91
CA ASP A 63 0.51 -3.94 -23.91
C ASP A 63 0.00 -2.57 -23.49
N THR A 64 -0.21 -2.35 -22.19
CA THR A 64 -0.78 -1.10 -21.64
C THR A 64 0.27 -0.08 -21.25
N GLY A 65 1.48 -0.50 -20.93
CA GLY A 65 2.53 0.35 -20.37
C GLY A 65 2.33 0.70 -18.88
N VAL A 66 1.24 0.23 -18.24
CA VAL A 66 1.09 0.34 -16.78
C VAL A 66 2.17 -0.48 -16.09
N THR A 67 2.75 0.04 -15.03
CA THR A 67 3.78 -0.66 -14.26
C THR A 67 3.26 -1.07 -12.88
N VAL A 68 3.89 -2.10 -12.28
CA VAL A 68 3.57 -2.50 -10.91
C VAL A 68 4.34 -1.59 -9.95
N ALA A 69 3.62 -0.78 -9.16
CA ALA A 69 4.23 0.03 -8.12
C ALA A 69 4.68 -0.86 -6.97
N ASP A 70 3.75 -1.60 -6.41
CA ASP A 70 3.97 -2.41 -5.22
C ASP A 70 3.34 -3.80 -5.32
N ILE A 71 3.89 -4.69 -4.51
CA ILE A 71 3.32 -6.01 -4.22
C ILE A 71 3.09 -6.14 -2.71
N GLU A 72 2.05 -6.86 -2.32
CA GLU A 72 1.65 -6.99 -0.93
C GLU A 72 1.31 -8.45 -0.56
N ILE A 73 1.46 -8.86 0.66
CA ILE A 73 1.92 -8.16 1.85
C ILE A 73 2.90 -9.05 2.61
N VAL A 74 3.95 -8.45 3.15
CA VAL A 74 4.89 -9.11 4.07
C VAL A 74 4.54 -8.69 5.50
N ARG A 75 4.42 -9.67 6.41
CA ARG A 75 4.10 -9.41 7.82
C ARG A 75 5.25 -9.84 8.71
N ILE A 76 5.84 -8.87 9.42
CA ILE A 76 7.00 -9.07 10.29
C ILE A 76 6.52 -9.21 11.74
N GLY A 77 6.35 -10.44 12.19
CA GLY A 77 6.03 -10.77 13.59
C GLY A 77 7.26 -11.21 14.39
N ALA A 78 7.03 -11.59 15.64
CA ALA A 78 8.08 -12.01 16.59
C ALA A 78 8.89 -13.22 16.11
N GLN A 79 8.30 -14.10 15.30
CA GLN A 79 8.96 -15.23 14.66
C GLN A 79 8.95 -15.03 13.15
N PHE A 80 9.91 -14.27 12.66
CA PHE A 80 10.01 -13.92 11.24
C PHE A 80 11.19 -14.62 10.57
N ASP A 81 10.90 -15.28 9.43
CA ASP A 81 11.89 -15.84 8.55
C ASP A 81 11.76 -15.22 7.15
N PRO A 82 12.69 -14.35 6.72
CA PRO A 82 12.64 -13.70 5.42
C PRO A 82 12.67 -14.67 4.24
N GLN A 83 13.26 -15.87 4.41
CA GLN A 83 13.34 -16.86 3.33
C GLN A 83 11.96 -17.37 2.87
N ARG A 84 10.95 -17.30 3.73
CA ARG A 84 9.58 -17.64 3.38
C ARG A 84 8.98 -16.72 2.30
N TYR A 85 9.55 -15.54 2.14
CA TYR A 85 9.08 -14.53 1.18
C TYR A 85 9.85 -14.53 -0.15
N LEU A 86 10.80 -15.47 -0.34
CA LEU A 86 11.50 -15.61 -1.61
C LEU A 86 10.53 -15.72 -2.82
N PRO A 87 9.49 -16.57 -2.79
CA PRO A 87 8.56 -16.65 -3.93
C PRO A 87 7.85 -15.34 -4.24
N LEU A 88 7.55 -14.51 -3.21
CA LEU A 88 6.96 -13.19 -3.40
C LEU A 88 7.96 -12.24 -4.07
N LEU A 89 9.22 -12.21 -3.62
CA LEU A 89 10.26 -11.35 -4.16
C LEU A 89 10.61 -11.71 -5.62
N GLU A 90 10.76 -13.02 -5.91
CA GLU A 90 10.97 -13.52 -7.26
C GLU A 90 9.83 -13.11 -8.20
N ARG A 91 8.58 -13.30 -7.74
CA ARG A 91 7.39 -12.91 -8.50
C ARG A 91 7.28 -11.40 -8.69
N GLY A 92 7.59 -10.63 -7.66
CA GLY A 92 7.66 -9.18 -7.73
C GLY A 92 8.66 -8.70 -8.79
N ALA A 93 9.86 -9.27 -8.80
CA ALA A 93 10.88 -8.96 -9.81
C ALA A 93 10.44 -9.34 -11.23
N GLU A 94 9.78 -10.51 -11.42
CA GLU A 94 9.23 -10.94 -12.72
C GLU A 94 8.11 -10.02 -13.23
N LEU A 95 7.33 -9.42 -12.32
CA LEU A 95 6.28 -8.45 -12.62
C LEU A 95 6.82 -7.03 -12.80
N GLY A 96 8.11 -6.80 -12.53
CA GLY A 96 8.72 -5.46 -12.58
C GLY A 96 8.25 -4.54 -11.45
N ALA A 97 7.78 -5.11 -10.32
CA ALA A 97 7.43 -4.35 -9.14
C ALA A 97 8.63 -3.57 -8.58
N ARG A 98 8.36 -2.48 -7.87
CA ARG A 98 9.38 -1.63 -7.26
C ARG A 98 9.40 -1.73 -5.74
N HIS A 99 8.24 -1.88 -5.13
CA HIS A 99 8.04 -1.76 -3.70
C HIS A 99 7.36 -3.01 -3.15
N VAL A 100 7.64 -3.34 -1.89
CA VAL A 100 6.93 -4.37 -1.13
C VAL A 100 6.30 -3.71 0.07
N LEU A 101 4.98 -3.79 0.19
CA LEU A 101 4.25 -3.36 1.37
C LEU A 101 4.55 -4.32 2.53
N VAL A 102 5.03 -3.76 3.64
CA VAL A 102 5.44 -4.49 4.85
C VAL A 102 4.64 -4.00 6.05
N ALA A 103 4.02 -4.92 6.79
CA ALA A 103 3.39 -4.65 8.09
C ALA A 103 4.29 -5.13 9.23
N GLY A 104 4.44 -4.33 10.28
CA GLY A 104 5.20 -4.66 11.48
C GLY A 104 4.28 -5.16 12.60
N ASP A 105 4.12 -6.47 12.73
CA ASP A 105 3.22 -7.09 13.74
C ASP A 105 3.89 -7.36 15.09
N ASP A 106 5.19 -7.07 15.20
CA ASP A 106 5.94 -7.32 16.43
C ASP A 106 5.91 -6.09 17.35
N ASP A 107 5.34 -6.25 18.55
CA ASP A 107 5.29 -5.20 19.59
C ASP A 107 6.69 -4.81 20.13
N ASN A 108 7.72 -5.66 19.93
CA ASN A 108 9.09 -5.32 20.23
C ASN A 108 9.74 -4.66 19.00
N LEU A 109 9.82 -3.33 18.98
CA LEU A 109 10.29 -2.55 17.85
C LEU A 109 11.77 -2.84 17.50
N ASP A 110 12.63 -3.15 18.47
CA ASP A 110 14.04 -3.47 18.20
C ASP A 110 14.16 -4.83 17.48
N ARG A 111 13.37 -5.83 17.89
CA ARG A 111 13.30 -7.12 17.19
C ARG A 111 12.68 -6.96 15.81
N CYS A 112 11.62 -6.18 15.69
CA CYS A 112 11.00 -5.83 14.42
C CYS A 112 12.03 -5.18 13.48
N ALA A 113 12.84 -4.23 13.97
CA ALA A 113 13.90 -3.59 13.20
C ALA A 113 14.96 -4.58 12.71
N GLY A 114 15.40 -5.50 13.58
CA GLY A 114 16.34 -6.56 13.18
C GLY A 114 15.76 -7.49 12.09
N HIS A 115 14.48 -7.82 12.17
CA HIS A 115 13.79 -8.61 11.14
C HIS A 115 13.58 -7.81 9.85
N PHE A 116 13.20 -6.53 9.96
CA PHE A 116 13.04 -5.63 8.82
C PHE A 116 14.36 -5.44 8.06
N ALA A 117 15.49 -5.28 8.78
CA ALA A 117 16.82 -5.21 8.17
C ALA A 117 17.12 -6.47 7.34
N ARG A 118 16.89 -7.65 7.90
CA ARG A 118 17.10 -8.94 7.19
C ARG A 118 16.19 -9.08 5.97
N PHE A 119 14.95 -8.59 6.04
CA PHE A 119 14.07 -8.56 4.88
C PHE A 119 14.57 -7.58 3.81
N CYS A 120 15.02 -6.38 4.19
CA CYS A 120 15.63 -5.42 3.28
C CYS A 120 16.85 -5.99 2.55
N GLU A 121 17.76 -6.69 3.27
CA GLU A 121 18.93 -7.37 2.68
C GLU A 121 18.54 -8.43 1.64
N LEU A 122 17.40 -9.10 1.83
CA LEU A 122 16.88 -10.05 0.86
C LEU A 122 16.19 -9.35 -0.32
N ALA A 123 15.35 -8.36 -0.05
CA ALA A 123 14.56 -7.65 -1.06
C ALA A 123 15.45 -6.88 -2.07
N VAL A 124 16.56 -6.31 -1.61
CA VAL A 124 17.49 -5.56 -2.50
C VAL A 124 18.11 -6.44 -3.58
N GLN A 125 18.25 -7.75 -3.36
CA GLN A 125 18.76 -8.71 -4.35
C GLN A 125 17.80 -8.85 -5.54
N TYR A 126 16.53 -8.55 -5.33
CA TYR A 126 15.45 -8.50 -6.33
C TYR A 126 15.15 -7.09 -6.83
N ARG A 127 15.96 -6.09 -6.43
CA ARG A 127 15.78 -4.66 -6.75
C ARG A 127 14.47 -4.09 -6.22
N LEU A 128 13.99 -4.62 -5.09
CA LEU A 128 12.78 -4.20 -4.40
C LEU A 128 13.14 -3.39 -3.15
N THR A 129 12.30 -2.41 -2.83
CA THR A 129 12.31 -1.73 -1.53
C THR A 129 11.37 -2.44 -0.56
N ALA A 130 11.57 -2.22 0.74
CA ALA A 130 10.66 -2.63 1.78
C ALA A 130 10.00 -1.37 2.35
N ASP A 131 8.70 -1.22 2.14
CA ASP A 131 7.94 -0.03 2.51
C ASP A 131 7.06 -0.35 3.72
N LEU A 132 7.53 0.05 4.90
CA LEU A 132 6.89 -0.26 6.19
C LEU A 132 5.69 0.63 6.41
N GLU A 133 4.52 0.01 6.50
CA GLU A 133 3.23 0.66 6.75
C GLU A 133 2.86 0.57 8.23
N PRO A 134 2.81 1.69 8.96
CA PRO A 134 2.26 1.70 10.31
C PRO A 134 0.74 1.55 10.27
N MET A 135 0.22 0.61 11.07
CA MET A 135 -1.22 0.36 11.21
C MET A 135 -1.61 0.35 12.69
N PRO A 136 -2.65 1.06 13.13
CA PRO A 136 -3.00 1.24 14.54
C PRO A 136 -3.18 -0.04 15.36
N TRP A 137 -3.46 -1.16 14.70
CA TRP A 137 -3.71 -2.47 15.33
C TRP A 137 -2.52 -3.45 15.25
N THR A 138 -1.38 -3.02 14.73
CA THR A 138 -0.15 -3.84 14.64
C THR A 138 0.86 -3.44 15.72
N GLY A 139 2.03 -4.07 15.75
CA GLY A 139 3.12 -3.67 16.63
C GLY A 139 3.72 -2.30 16.27
N VAL A 140 3.80 -1.99 14.98
CA VAL A 140 4.21 -0.68 14.44
C VAL A 140 2.96 0.13 14.16
N LYS A 141 2.57 1.01 15.09
CA LYS A 141 1.22 1.60 15.14
C LYS A 141 1.09 2.96 14.44
N ASN A 142 2.17 3.72 14.37
CA ASN A 142 2.17 5.12 13.91
C ASN A 142 3.49 5.46 13.20
N VAL A 143 3.57 6.67 12.65
CA VAL A 143 4.75 7.18 11.92
C VAL A 143 6.01 7.14 12.78
N ARG A 144 5.93 7.50 14.07
CA ARG A 144 7.09 7.50 14.99
C ARG A 144 7.66 6.08 15.15
N ASP A 145 6.79 5.09 15.38
CA ASP A 145 7.21 3.69 15.55
C ASP A 145 7.85 3.16 14.25
N ALA A 146 7.27 3.47 13.09
CA ALA A 146 7.82 3.08 11.79
C ALA A 146 9.20 3.71 11.53
N LEU A 147 9.38 4.99 11.84
CA LEU A 147 10.67 5.66 11.71
C LEU A 147 11.71 5.06 12.66
N GLN A 148 11.34 4.75 13.90
CA GLN A 148 12.24 4.07 14.86
C GLN A 148 12.72 2.72 14.28
N VAL A 149 11.80 1.90 13.72
CA VAL A 149 12.16 0.61 13.11
C VAL A 149 13.10 0.79 11.92
N ILE A 150 12.79 1.72 11.00
CA ILE A 150 13.58 1.99 9.79
C ILE A 150 14.98 2.52 10.14
N GLU A 151 15.07 3.45 11.08
CA GLU A 151 16.34 4.05 11.53
C GLU A 151 17.21 3.02 12.24
N THR A 152 16.63 2.22 13.15
CA THR A 152 17.34 1.14 13.86
C THR A 152 17.81 0.06 12.89
N ALA A 153 17.01 -0.30 11.88
CA ALA A 153 17.39 -1.24 10.83
C ALA A 153 18.57 -0.74 9.98
N GLY A 154 18.70 0.56 9.76
CA GLY A 154 19.80 1.19 9.03
C GLY A 154 19.89 0.78 7.55
N SER A 155 18.85 0.19 6.97
CA SER A 155 18.84 -0.35 5.62
C SER A 155 18.61 0.74 4.56
N GLY A 156 19.42 0.72 3.48
CA GLY A 156 19.34 1.72 2.41
C GLY A 156 18.07 1.63 1.56
N ASN A 157 17.43 0.46 1.51
CA ASN A 157 16.18 0.19 0.77
C ASN A 157 14.95 -0.01 1.69
N GLY A 158 15.04 0.45 2.94
CA GLY A 158 13.91 0.53 3.87
C GLY A 158 13.24 1.89 3.78
N TYR A 159 11.93 1.92 3.57
CA TYR A 159 11.11 3.12 3.38
C TYR A 159 9.89 3.08 4.28
N ILE A 160 9.20 4.20 4.41
CA ILE A 160 7.91 4.26 5.08
C ILE A 160 6.81 4.44 4.04
N LEU A 161 5.72 3.68 4.19
CA LEU A 161 4.46 3.89 3.50
C LEU A 161 3.49 4.61 4.44
N ILE A 162 2.92 5.70 3.99
CA ILE A 162 1.86 6.42 4.70
C ILE A 162 0.52 6.07 4.03
N ASP A 163 -0.40 5.46 4.80
CA ASP A 163 -1.81 5.34 4.42
C ASP A 163 -2.62 6.40 5.17
N ALA A 164 -3.42 7.17 4.46
CA ALA A 164 -4.17 8.29 5.03
C ALA A 164 -5.11 7.87 6.16
N LEU A 165 -5.76 6.70 6.07
CA LEU A 165 -6.63 6.20 7.12
C LEU A 165 -5.82 5.81 8.37
N HIS A 166 -4.71 5.09 8.19
CA HIS A 166 -3.90 4.65 9.31
C HIS A 166 -3.19 5.81 10.00
N PHE A 167 -2.80 6.81 9.21
CA PHE A 167 -2.29 8.08 9.73
C PHE A 167 -3.32 8.77 10.63
N ASP A 168 -4.56 8.95 10.15
CA ASP A 168 -5.65 9.61 10.90
C ASP A 168 -6.08 8.82 12.15
N ARG A 169 -6.04 7.49 12.09
CA ARG A 169 -6.47 6.61 13.19
C ARG A 169 -5.36 6.30 14.21
N SER A 170 -4.22 6.95 14.12
CA SER A 170 -3.06 6.78 15.02
C SER A 170 -2.66 8.11 15.67
N ASP A 171 -1.67 8.06 16.57
CA ASP A 171 -1.08 9.25 17.18
C ASP A 171 -0.07 9.97 16.24
N SER A 172 -0.20 9.79 14.92
CA SER A 172 0.67 10.41 13.93
C SER A 172 0.28 11.87 13.70
N THR A 173 1.27 12.73 13.40
CA THR A 173 1.03 14.14 13.08
C THR A 173 1.63 14.54 11.74
N LEU A 174 1.11 15.61 11.13
CA LEU A 174 1.62 16.16 9.88
C LEU A 174 3.08 16.62 10.00
N GLU A 175 3.48 17.12 11.18
CA GLU A 175 4.86 17.51 11.47
C GLU A 175 5.79 16.31 11.43
N GLN A 176 5.36 15.16 11.94
CA GLN A 176 6.14 13.91 11.85
C GLN A 176 6.32 13.46 10.40
N VAL A 177 5.26 13.53 9.57
CA VAL A 177 5.34 13.22 8.15
C VAL A 177 6.27 14.19 7.41
N ALA A 178 6.14 15.49 7.65
CA ALA A 178 6.99 16.52 7.04
C ALA A 178 8.47 16.41 7.46
N ALA A 179 8.76 15.83 8.63
CA ALA A 179 10.11 15.60 9.13
C ALA A 179 10.77 14.32 8.57
N ILE A 180 10.05 13.49 7.83
CA ILE A 180 10.62 12.29 7.18
C ILE A 180 11.70 12.73 6.19
N ALA A 181 12.86 12.10 6.28
CA ALA A 181 14.01 12.43 5.43
C ALA A 181 13.61 12.33 3.92
N PRO A 182 14.05 13.28 3.10
CA PRO A 182 13.79 13.25 1.66
C PRO A 182 14.19 11.90 1.03
N GLY A 183 13.31 11.38 0.17
CA GLY A 183 13.53 10.09 -0.50
C GLY A 183 13.27 8.86 0.38
N ARG A 184 12.60 9.00 1.53
CA ARG A 184 12.18 7.87 2.39
C ARG A 184 10.70 7.52 2.27
N ILE A 185 9.94 8.23 1.43
CA ILE A 185 8.55 7.91 1.05
C ILE A 185 8.55 7.63 -0.45
N ASN A 186 8.14 6.42 -0.85
CA ASN A 186 8.02 6.05 -2.26
C ASN A 186 6.62 6.36 -2.80
N TYR A 187 5.60 6.05 -2.01
CA TYR A 187 4.21 6.29 -2.34
C TYR A 187 3.38 6.48 -1.07
N VAL A 188 2.21 7.08 -1.24
CA VAL A 188 1.24 7.33 -0.16
C VAL A 188 -0.13 6.87 -0.61
N GLN A 189 -0.83 6.13 0.25
CA GLN A 189 -2.18 5.65 -0.03
C GLN A 189 -3.23 6.68 0.41
N PHE A 190 -4.12 7.03 -0.50
CA PHE A 190 -5.19 8.01 -0.31
C PHE A 190 -6.55 7.33 -0.30
N CYS A 191 -7.29 7.62 0.74
CA CYS A 191 -8.71 7.38 0.92
C CYS A 191 -9.26 8.46 1.83
N ASP A 192 -10.51 8.34 2.23
CA ASP A 192 -11.12 9.17 3.27
C ASP A 192 -11.97 8.32 4.21
N ALA A 193 -12.37 8.87 5.34
CA ALA A 193 -13.25 8.24 6.31
C ALA A 193 -13.92 9.30 7.21
N PRO A 194 -15.09 8.99 7.83
CA PRO A 194 -15.66 9.86 8.83
C PRO A 194 -14.80 9.83 10.10
N HIS A 195 -14.83 10.88 10.89
CA HIS A 195 -14.20 10.85 12.21
C HIS A 195 -14.90 9.85 13.13
N ILE A 196 -14.13 9.11 13.92
CA ILE A 196 -14.64 8.17 14.92
C ILE A 196 -13.82 8.36 16.19
N ASP A 197 -14.48 8.73 17.28
CA ASP A 197 -13.85 8.82 18.60
C ASP A 197 -13.59 7.43 19.17
N ASN A 198 -12.33 7.16 19.55
CA ASN A 198 -11.91 5.91 20.20
C ASN A 198 -12.45 4.64 19.51
N PRO A 199 -12.11 4.41 18.20
CA PRO A 199 -12.63 3.27 17.47
C PRO A 199 -12.18 1.95 18.08
N THR A 200 -13.10 0.97 18.10
CA THR A 200 -12.75 -0.42 18.48
C THR A 200 -11.85 -1.05 17.41
N LEU A 201 -11.15 -2.12 17.79
CA LEU A 201 -10.35 -2.90 16.83
C LEU A 201 -11.17 -3.38 15.61
N GLU A 202 -12.42 -3.81 15.87
CA GLU A 202 -13.33 -4.25 14.80
C GLU A 202 -13.67 -3.12 13.84
N GLN A 203 -13.96 -1.92 14.36
CA GLN A 203 -14.24 -0.73 13.54
C GLN A 203 -13.02 -0.30 12.73
N LEU A 204 -11.81 -0.33 13.32
CA LEU A 204 -10.56 -0.04 12.61
C LEU A 204 -10.37 -0.98 11.42
N ILE A 205 -10.50 -2.31 11.64
CA ILE A 205 -10.29 -3.33 10.61
C ILE A 205 -11.39 -3.24 9.54
N PHE A 206 -12.65 -3.07 9.95
CA PHE A 206 -13.78 -2.93 9.01
C PHE A 206 -13.58 -1.73 8.09
N THR A 207 -13.33 -0.55 8.65
CA THR A 207 -13.08 0.66 7.83
C THR A 207 -11.91 0.42 6.88
N ALA A 208 -10.80 -0.12 7.38
CA ALA A 208 -9.59 -0.30 6.58
C ALA A 208 -9.75 -1.27 5.40
N ARG A 209 -10.53 -2.35 5.57
CA ARG A 209 -10.58 -3.47 4.62
C ARG A 209 -11.86 -3.57 3.81
N ASP A 210 -12.92 -2.91 4.27
CA ASP A 210 -14.26 -3.11 3.70
C ASP A 210 -14.89 -1.81 3.19
N GLU A 211 -14.78 -0.70 3.93
CA GLU A 211 -15.57 0.51 3.66
C GLU A 211 -14.77 1.77 3.95
N ARG A 212 -14.03 2.25 2.96
CA ARG A 212 -13.43 3.59 2.98
C ARG A 212 -14.25 4.57 2.13
N MET A 213 -14.11 5.85 2.37
CA MET A 213 -14.71 6.92 1.56
C MET A 213 -13.75 7.36 0.44
N LEU A 214 -14.30 7.93 -0.60
CA LEU A 214 -13.52 8.58 -1.67
C LEU A 214 -12.75 9.78 -1.10
N PRO A 215 -11.53 10.07 -1.59
CA PRO A 215 -10.79 11.26 -1.16
C PRO A 215 -11.62 12.56 -1.25
N GLY A 216 -11.68 13.29 -0.15
CA GLY A 216 -12.47 14.52 0.00
C GLY A 216 -13.96 14.30 0.33
N ALA A 217 -14.39 13.06 0.60
CA ALA A 217 -15.77 12.78 1.01
C ALA A 217 -15.92 12.54 2.52
N GLY A 218 -14.82 12.50 3.27
CA GLY A 218 -14.77 12.32 4.72
C GLY A 218 -14.14 13.50 5.43
N GLU A 219 -13.46 13.22 6.54
CA GLU A 219 -12.96 14.23 7.48
C GLU A 219 -11.43 14.13 7.72
N ILE A 220 -10.72 13.26 7.00
CA ILE A 220 -9.24 13.16 7.09
C ILE A 220 -8.63 14.43 6.49
N ASP A 221 -7.63 15.02 7.15
CA ASP A 221 -6.89 16.17 6.60
C ASP A 221 -5.94 15.76 5.46
N LEU A 222 -6.55 15.37 4.34
CA LEU A 222 -5.83 14.96 3.13
C LEU A 222 -5.05 16.10 2.49
N LYS A 223 -5.49 17.37 2.67
CA LYS A 223 -4.77 18.53 2.13
C LYS A 223 -3.50 18.80 2.94
N GLY A 224 -3.58 18.69 4.26
CA GLY A 224 -2.41 18.74 5.13
C GLY A 224 -1.43 17.63 4.81
N LEU A 225 -1.91 16.41 4.60
CA LEU A 225 -1.07 15.27 4.22
C LEU A 225 -0.37 15.50 2.86
N LEU A 226 -1.08 15.98 1.84
CA LEU A 226 -0.50 16.34 0.54
C LEU A 226 0.60 17.41 0.64
N GLN A 227 0.47 18.35 1.59
CA GLN A 227 1.48 19.39 1.82
C GLN A 227 2.69 18.87 2.59
N ALA A 228 2.51 17.83 3.41
CA ALA A 228 3.55 17.25 4.24
C ALA A 228 4.46 16.27 3.50
N ILE A 229 4.03 15.72 2.35
CA ILE A 229 4.79 14.73 1.57
C ILE A 229 5.57 15.39 0.42
N PRO A 230 6.66 14.76 -0.08
CA PRO A 230 7.37 15.24 -1.26
C PRO A 230 6.48 15.35 -2.49
N ALA A 231 6.67 16.38 -3.30
CA ALA A 231 5.80 16.72 -4.44
C ALA A 231 5.85 15.70 -5.61
N ASP A 232 6.86 14.84 -5.66
CA ASP A 232 7.05 13.79 -6.67
C ASP A 232 6.60 12.39 -6.18
N THR A 233 6.03 12.32 -4.97
CA THR A 233 5.49 11.08 -4.40
C THR A 233 4.38 10.51 -5.28
N VAL A 234 4.38 9.19 -5.47
CA VAL A 234 3.27 8.49 -6.14
C VAL A 234 2.06 8.47 -5.23
N LEU A 235 0.90 8.89 -5.75
CA LEU A 235 -0.36 8.90 -5.02
C LEU A 235 -1.15 7.63 -5.37
N SER A 236 -1.29 6.73 -4.41
CA SER A 236 -2.00 5.46 -4.57
C SER A 236 -3.43 5.60 -4.06
N ILE A 237 -4.41 5.17 -4.85
CA ILE A 237 -5.81 5.19 -4.45
C ILE A 237 -6.17 3.85 -3.83
N GLU A 238 -6.42 3.85 -2.52
CA GLU A 238 -6.80 2.65 -1.79
C GLU A 238 -8.17 2.83 -1.09
N VAL A 239 -9.22 2.53 -1.82
CA VAL A 239 -10.60 2.76 -1.39
C VAL A 239 -11.43 1.48 -1.53
N PRO A 240 -11.31 0.51 -0.60
CA PRO A 240 -12.20 -0.63 -0.55
C PRO A 240 -13.63 -0.15 -0.26
N ARG A 241 -14.59 -0.60 -1.09
CA ARG A 241 -16.03 -0.24 -1.01
C ARG A 241 -16.85 -1.48 -1.35
N LYS A 242 -16.81 -2.47 -0.45
CA LYS A 242 -17.45 -3.78 -0.67
C LYS A 242 -18.96 -3.69 -0.84
N ALA A 243 -19.61 -2.78 -0.12
CA ALA A 243 -21.04 -2.57 -0.29
C ALA A 243 -21.38 -2.09 -1.71
N GLU A 244 -20.60 -1.15 -2.22
CA GLU A 244 -20.81 -0.60 -3.57
C GLU A 244 -20.35 -1.53 -4.69
N ALA A 245 -19.44 -2.45 -4.43
CA ALA A 245 -19.04 -3.47 -5.41
C ALA A 245 -20.19 -4.36 -5.86
N ARG A 246 -21.32 -4.36 -5.13
CA ARG A 246 -22.56 -5.03 -5.54
C ARG A 246 -23.29 -4.31 -6.68
N HIS A 247 -22.99 -3.04 -6.91
CA HIS A 247 -23.72 -2.18 -7.85
C HIS A 247 -22.81 -1.46 -8.86
N LEU A 248 -21.51 -1.32 -8.52
CA LEU A 248 -20.51 -0.67 -9.35
C LEU A 248 -19.43 -1.67 -9.78
N SER A 249 -19.06 -1.64 -11.04
CA SER A 249 -17.92 -2.43 -11.53
C SER A 249 -16.61 -1.95 -10.90
N ALA A 250 -15.59 -2.79 -10.89
CA ALA A 250 -14.25 -2.45 -10.43
C ALA A 250 -13.70 -1.21 -11.19
N GLN A 251 -13.96 -1.12 -12.50
CA GLN A 251 -13.55 0.06 -13.29
C GLN A 251 -14.25 1.34 -12.84
N GLN A 252 -15.56 1.29 -12.56
CA GLN A 252 -16.28 2.47 -12.06
C GLN A 252 -15.75 2.93 -10.69
N ARG A 253 -15.44 1.99 -9.78
CA ARG A 253 -14.86 2.32 -8.48
C ARG A 253 -13.46 2.94 -8.63
N ALA A 254 -12.60 2.36 -9.48
CA ALA A 254 -11.29 2.91 -9.78
C ALA A 254 -11.37 4.31 -10.39
N GLN A 255 -12.26 4.52 -11.37
CA GLN A 255 -12.47 5.82 -11.99
C GLN A 255 -12.91 6.89 -10.97
N GLN A 256 -13.89 6.56 -10.12
CA GLN A 256 -14.38 7.47 -9.07
C GLN A 256 -13.28 7.85 -8.08
N GLY A 257 -12.43 6.88 -7.68
CA GLY A 257 -11.30 7.13 -6.77
C GLY A 257 -10.29 8.11 -7.36
N LEU A 258 -9.89 7.89 -8.60
CA LEU A 258 -8.95 8.78 -9.30
C LEU A 258 -9.51 10.19 -9.51
N GLU A 259 -10.77 10.31 -9.94
CA GLU A 259 -11.43 11.59 -10.12
C GLU A 259 -11.57 12.35 -8.80
N ALA A 260 -11.89 11.65 -7.71
CA ALA A 260 -12.00 12.26 -6.39
C ALA A 260 -10.63 12.81 -5.93
N LEU A 261 -9.55 12.04 -6.07
CA LEU A 261 -8.21 12.51 -5.73
C LEU A 261 -7.77 13.67 -6.64
N LYS A 262 -8.02 13.61 -7.94
CA LYS A 262 -7.73 14.72 -8.86
C LYS A 262 -8.45 16.01 -8.48
N ARG A 263 -9.72 15.93 -8.06
CA ARG A 263 -10.46 17.11 -7.56
C ARG A 263 -9.89 17.69 -6.26
N LEU A 264 -9.33 16.84 -5.40
CA LEU A 264 -8.68 17.26 -4.16
C LEU A 264 -7.38 18.03 -4.42
N ILE A 265 -6.65 17.63 -5.45
CA ILE A 265 -5.35 18.21 -5.83
C ILE A 265 -5.55 19.57 -6.56
N GLY A 266 -6.62 19.75 -7.29
CA GLY A 266 -6.99 20.94 -8.07
C GLY A 266 -6.67 20.82 -9.54
#